data_1454dbf3bf3a78e188f647cdb79e531d
#
_entry.id   1454dbf3bf3a78e188f647cdb79e531d
#
_cell.length_a   1.000
_cell.length_b   1.000
_cell.length_c   1.000
_cell.angle_alpha   90.00
_cell.angle_beta   90.00
_cell.angle_gamma   90.00
#
_symmetry.space_group_name_H-M   'P 1'
#
loop_
_entity.id
_entity.type
_entity.pdbx_description
1 polymer ?
#
loop_
_entity_poly.entity_id
_entity_poly.type
_entity_poly.pdbx_seq_one_letter_code
_entity_poly.pdbx_strand_id
1 'polypeptide(L)'
;MDQLSPRSLKHEYDLYVENEIELYKDSISRTALLKIGDEAVASLQSGAQFAMNELLLCDEVDRIIRKRLRIPSYATWRKNALKRLKEQEEFRRPEHWGVRPDSALAREVNLPQDARVLVAGPTGSNAALYLAAQGCTVTAINPSGDAEVPLKPEDAAMLAGRVATLPVSLRDWSPEEPLSAVVCTPAAFAGLTSAQRAKVIEVLQSATRDGGVHLVDTIIAGRNEPSLSELKKSYKGWTISVLDDGTTSRSFVARKDVA
;
A
#
# COMPACT_ATOMS: atom_id res chain seq x y z
N MET A 1 -6.78 -19.81 9.61
CA MET A 1 -6.80 -18.32 9.57
C MET A 1 -8.26 -17.92 9.49
N ASP A 2 -8.83 -17.49 10.62
CA ASP A 2 -10.21 -17.02 10.67
C ASP A 2 -10.32 -15.75 9.82
N GLN A 3 -11.00 -15.86 8.69
CA GLN A 3 -11.51 -14.70 7.96
C GLN A 3 -12.61 -14.08 8.84
N LEU A 4 -12.22 -13.08 9.64
CA LEU A 4 -13.17 -12.20 10.29
C LEU A 4 -14.06 -11.62 9.17
N SER A 5 -15.35 -11.94 9.20
CA SER A 5 -16.32 -11.34 8.27
C SER A 5 -16.20 -9.81 8.35
N PRO A 6 -16.26 -9.10 7.21
CA PRO A 6 -16.12 -7.65 7.22
C PRO A 6 -17.15 -7.05 8.18
N ARG A 7 -16.66 -6.27 9.14
CA ARG A 7 -17.50 -5.57 10.14
C ARG A 7 -18.48 -4.66 9.38
N SER A 8 -19.71 -4.60 9.83
CA SER A 8 -20.67 -3.68 9.21
C SER A 8 -20.24 -2.24 9.46
N LEU A 9 -20.47 -1.34 8.50
CA LEU A 9 -20.19 0.10 8.68
C LEU A 9 -20.87 0.69 9.92
N LYS A 10 -22.00 0.09 10.33
CA LYS A 10 -22.67 0.51 11.56
C LYS A 10 -21.84 0.18 12.79
N HIS A 11 -21.27 -1.00 12.86
CA HIS A 11 -20.40 -1.42 13.95
C HIS A 11 -19.09 -0.59 13.99
N GLU A 12 -18.52 -0.28 12.82
CA GLU A 12 -17.34 0.60 12.75
C GLU A 12 -17.66 2.02 13.25
N TYR A 13 -18.86 2.51 12.95
CA TYR A 13 -19.30 3.80 13.48
C TYR A 13 -19.50 3.77 14.99
N ASP A 14 -20.08 2.70 15.53
CA ASP A 14 -20.28 2.57 16.98
C ASP A 14 -18.94 2.53 17.71
N LEU A 15 -17.97 1.77 17.21
CA LEU A 15 -16.59 1.78 17.72
C LEU A 15 -15.91 3.14 17.60
N TYR A 16 -16.11 3.84 16.49
CA TYR A 16 -15.59 5.20 16.32
C TYR A 16 -16.14 6.15 17.38
N VAL A 17 -17.46 6.12 17.64
CA VAL A 17 -18.10 6.97 18.64
C VAL A 17 -17.57 6.66 20.05
N GLU A 18 -17.49 5.39 20.39
CA GLU A 18 -16.97 4.91 21.67
C GLU A 18 -15.53 5.38 21.89
N ASN A 19 -14.66 5.18 20.90
CA ASN A 19 -13.27 5.61 20.99
C ASN A 19 -13.12 7.14 21.15
N GLU A 20 -13.88 7.95 20.40
CA GLU A 20 -13.83 9.41 20.55
C GLU A 20 -14.27 9.87 21.94
N ILE A 21 -15.28 9.21 22.53
CA ILE A 21 -15.76 9.50 23.87
C ILE A 21 -14.70 9.14 24.92
N GLU A 22 -14.10 7.97 24.84
CA GLU A 22 -13.06 7.52 25.77
C GLU A 22 -11.81 8.41 25.68
N LEU A 23 -11.33 8.72 24.48
CA LEU A 23 -10.23 9.66 24.29
C LEU A 23 -10.52 11.04 24.90
N TYR A 24 -11.75 11.51 24.80
CA TYR A 24 -12.14 12.76 25.43
C TYR A 24 -12.14 12.65 26.96
N LYS A 25 -12.68 11.58 27.54
CA LYS A 25 -12.65 11.33 28.99
C LYS A 25 -11.21 11.34 29.53
N ASP A 26 -10.29 10.69 28.80
CA ASP A 26 -8.88 10.62 29.17
C ASP A 26 -8.16 11.97 29.01
N SER A 27 -8.63 12.84 28.12
CA SER A 27 -8.00 14.13 27.84
C SER A 27 -8.36 15.24 28.85
N ILE A 28 -9.42 15.06 29.62
CA ILE A 28 -9.93 16.08 30.56
C ILE A 28 -9.56 15.77 32.01
N SER A 29 -9.52 16.83 32.85
CA SER A 29 -9.28 16.64 34.28
C SER A 29 -10.47 15.92 34.98
N ARG A 30 -10.18 15.20 36.07
CA ARG A 30 -11.20 14.55 36.90
C ARG A 30 -12.30 15.54 37.31
N THR A 31 -11.94 16.78 37.66
CA THR A 31 -12.89 17.82 38.05
C THR A 31 -13.82 18.20 36.88
N ALA A 32 -13.30 18.24 35.63
CA ALA A 32 -14.10 18.50 34.45
C ALA A 32 -15.06 17.34 34.15
N LEU A 33 -14.61 16.09 34.32
CA LEU A 33 -15.44 14.91 34.15
C LEU A 33 -16.57 14.85 35.19
N LEU A 34 -16.29 15.18 36.46
CA LEU A 34 -17.32 15.26 37.52
C LEU A 34 -18.40 16.31 37.18
N LYS A 35 -18.02 17.48 36.63
CA LYS A 35 -19.01 18.50 36.18
C LYS A 35 -19.93 17.96 35.08
N ILE A 36 -19.41 17.12 34.18
CA ILE A 36 -20.24 16.44 33.15
C ILE A 36 -21.20 15.46 33.83
N GLY A 37 -20.74 14.74 34.85
CA GLY A 37 -21.59 13.88 35.65
C GLY A 37 -22.73 14.67 36.34
N ASP A 38 -22.42 15.79 36.97
CA ASP A 38 -23.44 16.68 37.59
C ASP A 38 -24.45 17.18 36.56
N GLU A 39 -23.99 17.56 35.35
CA GLU A 39 -24.86 17.97 34.25
C GLU A 39 -25.77 16.83 33.81
N ALA A 40 -25.26 15.60 33.73
CA ALA A 40 -26.03 14.40 33.40
C ALA A 40 -27.10 14.09 34.45
N VAL A 41 -26.75 14.18 35.73
CA VAL A 41 -27.72 14.04 36.84
C VAL A 41 -28.82 15.07 36.72
N ALA A 42 -28.48 16.35 36.54
CA ALA A 42 -29.47 17.41 36.37
C ALA A 42 -30.39 17.19 35.16
N SER A 43 -29.83 16.69 34.06
CA SER A 43 -30.62 16.36 32.85
C SER A 43 -31.62 15.24 33.10
N LEU A 44 -31.20 14.19 33.80
CA LEU A 44 -32.06 13.03 34.13
C LEU A 44 -33.16 13.38 35.15
N GLN A 45 -32.86 14.23 36.13
CA GLN A 45 -33.82 14.63 37.15
C GLN A 45 -34.92 15.53 36.60
N SER A 46 -34.69 16.26 35.53
CA SER A 46 -35.71 17.08 34.87
C SER A 46 -36.75 16.26 34.09
N GLY A 47 -36.48 15.01 33.78
CA GLY A 47 -37.42 14.05 33.20
C GLY A 47 -38.11 13.20 34.28
N ALA A 48 -39.34 13.54 34.66
CA ALA A 48 -40.07 12.91 35.76
C ALA A 48 -40.11 11.38 35.75
N GLN A 49 -39.84 10.74 36.90
CA GLN A 49 -40.17 9.36 37.27
C GLN A 49 -39.20 8.19 36.93
N PHE A 50 -37.91 8.42 36.71
CA PHE A 50 -37.01 7.28 36.56
C PHE A 50 -36.16 7.08 37.84
N ALA A 51 -36.16 5.86 38.37
CA ALA A 51 -35.11 5.43 39.31
C ALA A 51 -33.77 5.56 38.56
N MET A 52 -32.92 6.46 39.03
CA MET A 52 -31.59 6.69 38.43
C MET A 52 -30.77 5.42 38.67
N ASN A 53 -30.39 4.73 37.60
CA ASN A 53 -29.42 3.65 37.68
C ASN A 53 -28.09 4.10 37.04
N GLU A 54 -27.03 3.39 37.38
CA GLU A 54 -25.69 3.70 36.93
C GLU A 54 -25.57 3.69 35.36
N LEU A 55 -26.26 2.76 34.73
CA LEU A 55 -26.25 2.67 33.24
C LEU A 55 -26.86 3.90 32.59
N LEU A 56 -28.01 4.39 33.08
CA LEU A 56 -28.64 5.60 32.54
C LEU A 56 -27.76 6.84 32.75
N LEU A 57 -27.05 6.90 33.85
CA LEU A 57 -26.10 8.00 34.10
C LEU A 57 -24.93 7.94 33.14
N CYS A 58 -24.33 6.78 32.91
CA CYS A 58 -23.25 6.60 31.94
C CYS A 58 -23.70 6.98 30.53
N ASP A 59 -24.85 6.51 30.07
CA ASP A 59 -25.42 6.83 28.76
C ASP A 59 -25.64 8.34 28.58
N GLU A 60 -26.10 9.03 29.64
CA GLU A 60 -26.34 10.47 29.59
C GLU A 60 -24.99 11.25 29.57
N VAL A 61 -23.99 10.82 30.33
CA VAL A 61 -22.63 11.39 30.26
C VAL A 61 -22.09 11.25 28.83
N ASP A 62 -22.17 10.08 28.24
CA ASP A 62 -21.71 9.83 26.87
C ASP A 62 -22.49 10.67 25.85
N ARG A 63 -23.79 10.84 26.04
CA ARG A 63 -24.63 11.71 25.23
C ARG A 63 -24.18 13.17 25.27
N ILE A 64 -23.87 13.68 26.47
CA ILE A 64 -23.36 15.04 26.66
C ILE A 64 -22.01 15.21 26.00
N ILE A 65 -21.07 14.27 26.18
CA ILE A 65 -19.74 14.29 25.56
C ILE A 65 -19.89 14.26 24.03
N ARG A 66 -20.70 13.36 23.49
CA ARG A 66 -20.98 13.24 22.06
C ARG A 66 -21.47 14.56 21.45
N LYS A 67 -22.34 15.28 22.18
CA LYS A 67 -22.83 16.60 21.77
C LYS A 67 -21.74 17.67 21.81
N ARG A 68 -20.89 17.66 22.85
CA ARG A 68 -19.74 18.61 22.98
C ARG A 68 -18.72 18.40 21.88
N LEU A 69 -18.37 17.17 21.55
CA LEU A 69 -17.47 16.80 20.47
C LEU A 69 -18.06 17.01 19.08
N ARG A 70 -19.36 17.27 18.99
CA ARG A 70 -20.09 17.40 17.70
C ARG A 70 -19.88 16.18 16.81
N ILE A 71 -19.88 14.99 17.43
CA ILE A 71 -19.71 13.73 16.67
C ILE A 71 -20.78 13.66 15.57
N PRO A 72 -20.38 13.41 14.31
CA PRO A 72 -21.33 13.40 13.20
C PRO A 72 -22.36 12.27 13.36
N SER A 73 -23.55 12.47 12.81
CA SER A 73 -24.56 11.42 12.73
C SER A 73 -24.03 10.23 11.90
N TYR A 74 -24.55 9.03 12.14
CA TYR A 74 -24.21 7.85 11.34
C TYR A 74 -24.33 8.09 9.83
N ALA A 75 -25.38 8.77 9.38
CA ALA A 75 -25.57 9.06 7.97
C ALA A 75 -24.43 9.93 7.39
N THR A 76 -24.01 10.97 8.13
CA THR A 76 -22.92 11.86 7.73
C THR A 76 -21.59 11.11 7.75
N TRP A 77 -21.31 10.37 8.82
CA TRP A 77 -20.09 9.59 8.96
C TRP A 77 -19.99 8.54 7.85
N ARG A 78 -21.07 7.78 7.60
CA ARG A 78 -21.14 6.77 6.53
C ARG A 78 -20.84 7.36 5.16
N LYS A 79 -21.43 8.52 4.85
CA LYS A 79 -21.15 9.22 3.58
C LYS A 79 -19.67 9.54 3.44
N ASN A 80 -19.04 10.05 4.49
CA ASN A 80 -17.61 10.38 4.48
C ASN A 80 -16.73 9.12 4.45
N ALA A 81 -17.11 8.05 5.15
CA ALA A 81 -16.41 6.77 5.12
C ALA A 81 -16.44 6.16 3.71
N LEU A 82 -17.60 6.12 3.07
CA LEU A 82 -17.74 5.63 1.70
C LEU A 82 -16.96 6.48 0.68
N LYS A 83 -16.92 7.81 0.88
CA LYS A 83 -16.12 8.69 0.04
C LYS A 83 -14.63 8.34 0.17
N ARG A 84 -14.12 8.21 1.40
CA ARG A 84 -12.71 7.82 1.65
C ARG A 84 -12.37 6.45 1.06
N LEU A 85 -13.25 5.46 1.21
CA LEU A 85 -13.05 4.14 0.61
C LEU A 85 -12.93 4.23 -0.92
N LYS A 86 -13.80 5.02 -1.56
CA LYS A 86 -13.75 5.24 -3.00
C LYS A 86 -12.46 5.94 -3.43
N GLU A 87 -12.01 6.95 -2.69
CA GLU A 87 -10.73 7.64 -2.95
C GLU A 87 -9.54 6.69 -2.80
N GLN A 88 -9.55 5.81 -1.79
CA GLN A 88 -8.53 4.78 -1.61
C GLN A 88 -8.54 3.72 -2.72
N GLU A 89 -9.71 3.30 -3.17
CA GLU A 89 -9.83 2.38 -4.32
C GLU A 89 -9.29 3.01 -5.59
N GLU A 90 -9.65 4.28 -5.86
CA GLU A 90 -9.14 5.03 -7.01
C GLU A 90 -7.62 5.18 -6.96
N PHE A 91 -7.08 5.51 -5.79
CA PHE A 91 -5.64 5.64 -5.57
C PHE A 91 -4.88 4.32 -5.82
N ARG A 92 -5.50 3.17 -5.58
CA ARG A 92 -4.90 1.85 -5.83
C ARG A 92 -5.02 1.37 -7.27
N ARG A 93 -5.79 2.05 -8.12
CA ARG A 93 -5.96 1.64 -9.51
C ARG A 93 -4.67 1.83 -10.30
N PRO A 94 -4.30 0.84 -11.15
CA PRO A 94 -3.12 0.96 -12.00
C PRO A 94 -3.14 2.21 -12.88
N GLU A 95 -4.31 2.56 -13.43
CA GLU A 95 -4.51 3.69 -14.34
C GLU A 95 -4.21 5.03 -13.68
N HIS A 96 -4.47 5.16 -12.37
CA HIS A 96 -4.14 6.37 -11.61
C HIS A 96 -2.64 6.70 -11.70
N TRP A 97 -1.81 5.67 -11.80
CA TRP A 97 -0.36 5.75 -11.88
C TRP A 97 0.18 5.60 -13.31
N GLY A 98 -0.69 5.62 -14.33
CA GLY A 98 -0.29 5.40 -15.71
C GLY A 98 0.17 3.97 -16.01
N VAL A 99 -0.18 3.01 -15.17
CA VAL A 99 0.05 1.59 -15.41
C VAL A 99 -1.19 0.99 -16.08
N ARG A 100 -0.99 0.20 -17.12
CA ARG A 100 -2.10 -0.47 -17.79
C ARG A 100 -2.68 -1.58 -16.90
N PRO A 101 -4.03 -1.69 -16.76
CA PRO A 101 -4.67 -2.71 -15.92
C PRO A 101 -4.43 -4.13 -16.43
N ASP A 102 -4.22 -4.29 -17.73
CA ASP A 102 -3.93 -5.56 -18.39
C ASP A 102 -2.43 -5.90 -18.44
N SER A 103 -1.56 -5.04 -17.90
CA SER A 103 -0.12 -5.27 -17.85
C SER A 103 0.25 -6.45 -16.95
N ALA A 104 1.39 -7.09 -17.24
CA ALA A 104 1.94 -8.14 -16.40
C ALA A 104 2.16 -7.67 -14.95
N LEU A 105 2.58 -6.41 -14.76
CA LEU A 105 2.73 -5.81 -13.43
C LEU A 105 1.43 -5.84 -12.63
N ALA A 106 0.33 -5.38 -13.21
CA ALA A 106 -0.95 -5.31 -12.51
C ALA A 106 -1.59 -6.69 -12.26
N ARG A 107 -1.34 -7.65 -13.16
CA ARG A 107 -1.95 -8.99 -13.10
C ARG A 107 -1.16 -9.98 -12.26
N GLU A 108 0.16 -9.93 -12.33
CA GLU A 108 1.04 -10.97 -11.77
C GLU A 108 1.69 -10.58 -10.44
N VAL A 109 1.80 -9.28 -10.16
CA VAL A 109 2.46 -8.78 -8.96
C VAL A 109 1.42 -8.45 -7.89
N ASN A 110 0.95 -9.49 -7.20
CA ASN A 110 0.06 -9.35 -6.04
C ASN A 110 0.87 -9.61 -4.76
N LEU A 111 1.15 -8.57 -4.00
CA LEU A 111 2.03 -8.61 -2.85
C LEU A 111 1.29 -8.24 -1.57
N PRO A 112 1.71 -8.79 -0.41
CA PRO A 112 1.20 -8.35 0.88
C PRO A 112 1.61 -6.89 1.16
N GLN A 113 0.91 -6.27 2.09
CA GLN A 113 1.33 -4.95 2.60
C GLN A 113 2.75 -5.01 3.17
N ASP A 114 3.46 -3.90 3.06
CA ASP A 114 4.86 -3.73 3.48
C ASP A 114 5.86 -4.69 2.80
N ALA A 115 5.44 -5.33 1.70
CA ALA A 115 6.34 -6.11 0.87
C ALA A 115 7.44 -5.21 0.28
N ARG A 116 8.69 -5.67 0.34
CA ARG A 116 9.83 -4.96 -0.21
C ARG A 116 9.99 -5.24 -1.70
N VAL A 117 10.06 -4.21 -2.48
CA VAL A 117 10.10 -4.31 -3.95
C VAL A 117 11.25 -3.46 -4.50
N LEU A 118 12.00 -4.04 -5.42
CA LEU A 118 12.93 -3.33 -6.26
C LEU A 118 12.27 -3.00 -7.60
N VAL A 119 12.34 -1.73 -8.02
CA VAL A 119 12.00 -1.31 -9.38
C VAL A 119 13.24 -0.71 -10.02
N ALA A 120 13.69 -1.27 -11.14
CA ALA A 120 14.91 -0.87 -11.81
C ALA A 120 14.67 -0.37 -13.24
N GLY A 121 15.30 0.75 -13.56
CA GLY A 121 15.36 1.35 -14.87
C GLY A 121 14.70 2.72 -14.99
N PRO A 122 15.06 3.53 -15.99
CA PRO A 122 14.70 4.94 -16.12
C PRO A 122 13.19 5.19 -16.28
N THR A 123 12.44 4.21 -16.77
CA THR A 123 10.99 4.31 -16.97
C THR A 123 10.19 3.61 -15.87
N GLY A 124 10.83 3.22 -14.78
CA GLY A 124 10.22 2.46 -13.68
C GLY A 124 9.37 3.29 -12.72
N SER A 125 9.37 4.62 -12.82
CA SER A 125 8.72 5.50 -11.84
C SER A 125 7.23 5.20 -11.65
N ASN A 126 6.47 5.01 -12.72
CA ASN A 126 5.04 4.69 -12.64
C ASN A 126 4.80 3.34 -11.94
N ALA A 127 5.63 2.34 -12.23
CA ALA A 127 5.56 1.04 -11.58
C ALA A 127 5.89 1.16 -10.08
N ALA A 128 6.89 1.96 -9.72
CA ALA A 128 7.26 2.20 -8.33
C ALA A 128 6.13 2.87 -7.55
N LEU A 129 5.51 3.90 -8.10
CA LEU A 129 4.38 4.61 -7.50
C LEU A 129 3.16 3.70 -7.35
N TYR A 130 2.83 2.93 -8.38
CA TYR A 130 1.74 1.96 -8.32
C TYR A 130 1.95 0.92 -7.22
N LEU A 131 3.13 0.31 -7.12
CA LEU A 131 3.43 -0.68 -6.09
C LEU A 131 3.43 -0.08 -4.68
N ALA A 132 3.90 1.16 -4.52
CA ALA A 132 3.80 1.89 -3.27
C ALA A 132 2.34 2.17 -2.88
N ALA A 133 1.47 2.50 -3.85
CA ALA A 133 0.04 2.67 -3.64
C ALA A 133 -0.67 1.37 -3.24
N GLN A 134 -0.12 0.19 -3.64
CA GLN A 134 -0.56 -1.11 -3.13
C GLN A 134 -0.12 -1.38 -1.68
N GLY A 135 0.71 -0.51 -1.10
CA GLY A 135 1.20 -0.64 0.27
C GLY A 135 2.61 -1.25 0.37
N CYS A 136 3.33 -1.41 -0.75
CA CYS A 136 4.69 -1.91 -0.75
C CYS A 136 5.71 -0.85 -0.31
N THR A 137 6.86 -1.29 0.21
CA THR A 137 8.06 -0.46 0.38
C THR A 137 8.94 -0.65 -0.86
N VAL A 138 9.13 0.42 -1.63
CA VAL A 138 9.75 0.36 -2.96
C VAL A 138 11.10 1.05 -2.96
N THR A 139 12.12 0.36 -3.44
CA THR A 139 13.40 0.94 -3.83
C THR A 139 13.41 1.08 -5.34
N ALA A 140 13.43 2.31 -5.84
CA ALA A 140 13.51 2.61 -7.27
C ALA A 140 14.95 2.94 -7.66
N ILE A 141 15.52 2.20 -8.60
CA ILE A 141 16.87 2.44 -9.12
C ILE A 141 16.77 3.09 -10.50
N ASN A 142 17.28 4.32 -10.57
CA ASN A 142 17.35 5.06 -11.83
C ASN A 142 18.73 5.72 -11.98
N PRO A 143 19.65 5.13 -12.77
CA PRO A 143 21.00 5.66 -12.93
C PRO A 143 21.05 7.04 -13.59
N SER A 144 20.03 7.44 -14.35
CA SER A 144 20.00 8.75 -14.99
C SER A 144 19.65 9.89 -14.02
N GLY A 145 19.11 9.58 -12.85
CA GLY A 145 18.65 10.59 -11.88
C GLY A 145 17.48 11.45 -12.38
N ASP A 146 17.06 11.24 -13.63
CA ASP A 146 16.07 12.08 -14.29
C ASP A 146 14.64 11.69 -13.91
N ALA A 147 13.86 12.73 -13.71
CA ALA A 147 12.41 12.77 -13.63
C ALA A 147 11.79 11.99 -12.46
N GLU A 148 11.77 12.62 -11.30
CA GLU A 148 10.64 12.42 -10.40
C GLU A 148 9.36 12.73 -11.18
N VAL A 149 8.44 11.76 -11.25
CA VAL A 149 7.10 12.01 -11.78
C VAL A 149 6.47 13.10 -10.89
N PRO A 150 6.04 14.24 -11.44
CA PRO A 150 5.43 15.28 -10.63
C PRO A 150 4.14 14.73 -10.01
N LEU A 151 4.18 14.57 -8.69
CA LEU A 151 3.05 14.07 -7.91
C LEU A 151 2.19 15.23 -7.43
N LYS A 152 0.89 15.00 -7.37
CA LYS A 152 0.00 15.88 -6.64
C LYS A 152 0.36 15.82 -5.14
N PRO A 153 0.24 16.94 -4.40
CA PRO A 153 0.58 16.95 -2.97
C PRO A 153 -0.16 15.88 -2.14
N GLU A 154 -1.41 15.60 -2.49
CA GLU A 154 -2.23 14.56 -1.86
C GLU A 154 -1.66 13.15 -2.09
N ASP A 155 -1.26 12.84 -3.32
CA ASP A 155 -0.66 11.55 -3.68
C ASP A 155 0.71 11.39 -2.99
N ALA A 156 1.52 12.44 -3.00
CA ALA A 156 2.81 12.47 -2.31
C ALA A 156 2.67 12.20 -0.80
N ALA A 157 1.67 12.80 -0.15
CA ALA A 157 1.39 12.57 1.26
C ALA A 157 0.97 11.11 1.55
N MET A 158 0.18 10.50 0.66
CA MET A 158 -0.25 9.10 0.80
C MET A 158 0.88 8.10 0.56
N LEU A 159 1.88 8.45 -0.26
CA LEU A 159 3.06 7.63 -0.54
C LEU A 159 4.24 7.90 0.38
N ALA A 160 4.13 8.86 1.30
CA ALA A 160 5.25 9.32 2.13
C ALA A 160 5.99 8.16 2.82
N GLY A 161 7.31 8.09 2.60
CA GLY A 161 8.18 7.06 3.16
C GLY A 161 8.10 5.67 2.50
N ARG A 162 7.27 5.48 1.46
CA ARG A 162 7.14 4.18 0.78
C ARG A 162 8.01 4.03 -0.46
N VAL A 163 8.51 5.12 -1.03
CA VAL A 163 9.38 5.09 -2.21
C VAL A 163 10.71 5.75 -1.89
N ALA A 164 11.79 5.02 -2.07
CA ALA A 164 13.16 5.54 -2.03
C ALA A 164 13.75 5.45 -3.44
N THR A 165 14.17 6.57 -4.00
CA THR A 165 14.82 6.62 -5.32
C THR A 165 16.33 6.74 -5.16
N LEU A 166 17.08 5.86 -5.82
CA LEU A 166 18.54 5.81 -5.76
C LEU A 166 19.13 6.06 -7.16
N PRO A 167 20.02 7.05 -7.34
CA PRO A 167 20.68 7.33 -8.61
C PRO A 167 21.91 6.42 -8.81
N VAL A 168 21.69 5.12 -8.74
CA VAL A 168 22.74 4.10 -8.89
C VAL A 168 22.40 3.14 -10.03
N SER A 169 23.41 2.45 -10.55
CA SER A 169 23.18 1.39 -11.52
C SER A 169 22.81 0.08 -10.81
N LEU A 170 22.03 -0.76 -11.49
CA LEU A 170 21.64 -2.08 -10.97
C LEU A 170 22.87 -2.98 -10.69
N ARG A 171 24.00 -2.72 -11.36
CA ARG A 171 25.26 -3.44 -11.15
C ARG A 171 25.91 -3.10 -9.80
N ASP A 172 25.76 -1.83 -9.37
CA ASP A 172 26.48 -1.30 -8.21
C ASP A 172 25.60 -1.30 -6.96
N TRP A 173 24.38 -1.80 -7.07
CA TRP A 173 23.42 -1.94 -5.99
C TRP A 173 23.30 -3.39 -5.49
N SER A 174 23.16 -3.54 -4.19
CA SER A 174 22.84 -4.82 -3.55
C SER A 174 21.75 -4.65 -2.51
N PRO A 175 20.80 -5.58 -2.40
CA PRO A 175 19.75 -5.51 -1.40
C PRO A 175 20.29 -5.77 0.00
N GLU A 176 19.89 -4.92 0.96
CA GLU A 176 20.20 -5.09 2.39
C GLU A 176 19.24 -6.07 3.06
N GLU A 177 18.05 -6.22 2.51
CA GLU A 177 16.99 -7.08 3.06
C GLU A 177 16.30 -7.88 1.96
N PRO A 178 15.68 -9.04 2.31
CA PRO A 178 15.04 -9.90 1.33
C PRO A 178 13.92 -9.22 0.55
N LEU A 179 13.93 -9.38 -0.76
CA LEU A 179 12.95 -8.82 -1.68
C LEU A 179 11.75 -9.76 -1.85
N SER A 180 10.58 -9.16 -1.98
CA SER A 180 9.34 -9.87 -2.35
C SER A 180 9.10 -9.86 -3.85
N ALA A 181 9.54 -8.79 -4.52
CA ALA A 181 9.48 -8.69 -5.97
C ALA A 181 10.61 -7.82 -6.52
N VAL A 182 10.93 -8.10 -7.78
CA VAL A 182 11.85 -7.31 -8.60
C VAL A 182 11.14 -6.99 -9.90
N VAL A 183 11.09 -5.72 -10.26
CA VAL A 183 10.51 -5.23 -11.52
C VAL A 183 11.60 -4.51 -12.29
N CYS A 184 11.97 -5.03 -13.45
CA CYS A 184 12.97 -4.45 -14.32
C CYS A 184 12.32 -3.95 -15.62
N THR A 185 12.48 -2.66 -15.90
CA THR A 185 12.10 -2.12 -17.20
C THR A 185 13.08 -2.57 -18.28
N PRO A 186 12.76 -2.46 -19.58
CA PRO A 186 13.65 -2.90 -20.65
C PRO A 186 15.07 -2.32 -20.54
N ALA A 187 15.20 -1.07 -20.14
CA ALA A 187 16.48 -0.39 -20.05
C ALA A 187 17.26 -0.65 -18.73
N ALA A 188 16.71 -1.40 -17.78
CA ALA A 188 17.37 -1.69 -16.50
C ALA A 188 18.74 -2.37 -16.66
N PHE A 189 18.90 -3.16 -17.72
CA PHE A 189 20.13 -3.87 -18.05
C PHE A 189 20.98 -3.18 -19.14
N ALA A 190 20.60 -1.97 -19.55
CA ALA A 190 21.34 -1.25 -20.59
C ALA A 190 22.81 -1.02 -20.20
N GLY A 191 23.71 -1.20 -21.16
CA GLY A 191 25.16 -1.06 -20.95
C GLY A 191 25.84 -2.22 -20.22
N LEU A 192 25.11 -3.23 -19.75
CA LEU A 192 25.68 -4.42 -19.13
C LEU A 192 26.04 -5.49 -20.17
N THR A 193 27.21 -6.09 -20.03
CA THR A 193 27.56 -7.32 -20.78
C THR A 193 26.72 -8.51 -20.33
N SER A 194 26.64 -9.57 -21.11
CA SER A 194 25.89 -10.79 -20.75
C SER A 194 26.36 -11.40 -19.43
N ALA A 195 27.68 -11.39 -19.18
CA ALA A 195 28.25 -11.87 -17.92
C ALA A 195 27.84 -11.00 -16.71
N GLN A 196 27.83 -9.67 -16.87
CA GLN A 196 27.40 -8.75 -15.84
C GLN A 196 25.91 -8.90 -15.57
N ARG A 197 25.06 -9.05 -16.61
CA ARG A 197 23.62 -9.31 -16.44
C ARG A 197 23.38 -10.60 -15.67
N ALA A 198 24.07 -11.68 -16.03
CA ALA A 198 23.94 -12.96 -15.31
C ALA A 198 24.27 -12.82 -13.82
N LYS A 199 25.36 -12.10 -13.48
CA LYS A 199 25.75 -11.86 -12.10
C LYS A 199 24.71 -11.00 -11.34
N VAL A 200 24.19 -9.95 -11.97
CA VAL A 200 23.12 -9.12 -11.37
C VAL A 200 21.86 -9.96 -11.10
N ILE A 201 21.44 -10.76 -12.07
CA ILE A 201 20.28 -11.65 -11.89
C ILE A 201 20.52 -12.65 -10.74
N GLU A 202 21.71 -13.23 -10.64
CA GLU A 202 22.06 -14.14 -9.55
C GLU A 202 21.97 -13.45 -8.17
N VAL A 203 22.48 -12.23 -8.04
CA VAL A 203 22.37 -11.43 -6.80
C VAL A 203 20.89 -11.17 -6.46
N LEU A 204 20.09 -10.76 -7.43
CA LEU A 204 18.67 -10.52 -7.21
C LEU A 204 17.89 -11.77 -6.82
N GLN A 205 18.21 -12.91 -7.46
CA GLN A 205 17.59 -14.21 -7.13
C GLN A 205 17.94 -14.67 -5.73
N SER A 206 19.21 -14.54 -5.32
CA SER A 206 19.65 -14.92 -3.98
C SER A 206 19.01 -14.06 -2.89
N ALA A 207 18.77 -12.79 -3.17
CA ALA A 207 18.12 -11.86 -2.25
C ALA A 207 16.59 -11.94 -2.26
N THR A 208 16.00 -12.69 -3.17
CA THR A 208 14.55 -12.83 -3.24
C THR A 208 14.08 -13.97 -2.34
N ARG A 209 13.09 -13.68 -1.50
CA ARG A 209 12.46 -14.67 -0.62
C ARG A 209 11.71 -15.73 -1.44
N ASP A 210 11.45 -16.87 -0.82
CA ASP A 210 10.62 -17.91 -1.41
C ASP A 210 9.21 -17.39 -1.71
N GLY A 211 8.63 -17.80 -2.83
CA GLY A 211 7.39 -17.27 -3.37
C GLY A 211 7.51 -15.86 -3.98
N GLY A 212 8.71 -15.26 -3.96
CA GLY A 212 8.95 -13.94 -4.57
C GLY A 212 8.88 -13.98 -6.09
N VAL A 213 8.67 -12.82 -6.71
CA VAL A 213 8.44 -12.69 -8.16
C VAL A 213 9.40 -11.71 -8.80
N HIS A 214 9.97 -12.08 -9.94
CA HIS A 214 10.70 -11.18 -10.83
C HIS A 214 9.89 -10.94 -12.10
N LEU A 215 9.72 -9.68 -12.44
CA LEU A 215 9.11 -9.24 -13.68
C LEU A 215 10.16 -8.46 -14.47
N VAL A 216 10.45 -8.91 -15.67
CA VAL A 216 11.39 -8.26 -16.57
C VAL A 216 10.66 -7.98 -17.88
N ASP A 217 10.46 -6.71 -18.19
CA ASP A 217 9.92 -6.32 -19.47
C ASP A 217 11.02 -6.37 -20.53
N THR A 218 10.71 -6.97 -21.66
CA THR A 218 11.63 -7.10 -22.80
C THR A 218 11.04 -6.45 -24.03
N ILE A 219 11.85 -5.71 -24.79
CA ILE A 219 11.46 -5.20 -26.10
C ILE A 219 11.81 -6.27 -27.13
N ILE A 220 10.87 -6.56 -28.06
CA ILE A 220 11.05 -7.63 -29.07
C ILE A 220 12.20 -7.34 -30.04
N ALA A 221 12.64 -6.08 -30.15
CA ALA A 221 13.56 -5.60 -31.19
C ALA A 221 14.84 -4.89 -30.69
N GLY A 222 15.19 -4.93 -29.40
CA GLY A 222 16.35 -4.20 -28.85
C GLY A 222 17.66 -5.01 -28.87
N ARG A 223 18.77 -4.41 -29.28
CA ARG A 223 20.10 -5.07 -29.33
C ARG A 223 20.81 -5.15 -27.95
N ASN A 224 20.40 -4.37 -26.95
CA ASN A 224 21.11 -4.22 -25.67
C ASN A 224 20.34 -4.80 -24.48
N GLU A 225 19.29 -5.55 -24.71
CA GLU A 225 18.42 -6.10 -23.69
C GLU A 225 18.61 -7.61 -23.54
N PRO A 226 18.34 -8.18 -22.36
CA PRO A 226 18.41 -9.63 -22.22
C PRO A 226 17.37 -10.27 -23.13
N SER A 227 17.80 -11.21 -23.95
CA SER A 227 16.88 -12.00 -24.75
C SER A 227 16.06 -12.94 -23.84
N LEU A 228 14.85 -13.33 -24.28
CA LEU A 228 14.04 -14.29 -23.54
C LEU A 228 14.79 -15.63 -23.33
N SER A 229 15.64 -16.04 -24.25
CA SER A 229 16.45 -17.24 -24.11
C SER A 229 17.55 -17.10 -23.04
N GLU A 230 18.13 -15.91 -22.91
CA GLU A 230 19.11 -15.58 -21.88
C GLU A 230 18.43 -15.57 -20.49
N LEU A 231 17.26 -14.91 -20.37
CA LEU A 231 16.49 -14.93 -19.13
C LEU A 231 16.08 -16.35 -18.72
N LYS A 232 15.53 -17.14 -19.63
CA LYS A 232 15.16 -18.54 -19.32
C LYS A 232 16.34 -19.38 -18.83
N LYS A 233 17.54 -19.14 -19.31
CA LYS A 233 18.75 -19.82 -18.80
C LYS A 233 19.14 -19.37 -17.40
N SER A 234 19.03 -18.06 -17.15
CA SER A 234 19.38 -17.46 -15.84
C SER A 234 18.40 -17.85 -14.73
N TYR A 235 17.13 -18.06 -15.06
CA TYR A 235 16.08 -18.42 -14.08
C TYR A 235 15.79 -19.92 -14.01
N LYS A 236 16.82 -20.74 -14.22
CA LYS A 236 16.69 -22.19 -14.08
C LYS A 236 16.28 -22.56 -12.63
N GLY A 237 15.23 -23.36 -12.48
CA GLY A 237 14.69 -23.77 -11.18
C GLY A 237 13.61 -22.81 -10.62
N TRP A 238 13.18 -21.83 -11.41
CA TRP A 238 12.03 -20.99 -11.08
C TRP A 238 10.86 -21.31 -12.02
N THR A 239 9.64 -21.12 -11.55
CA THR A 239 8.45 -21.19 -12.41
C THR A 239 8.38 -19.98 -13.31
N ILE A 240 8.42 -20.20 -14.65
CA ILE A 240 8.53 -19.12 -15.64
C ILE A 240 7.25 -19.03 -16.47
N SER A 241 6.75 -17.82 -16.66
CA SER A 241 5.73 -17.47 -17.65
C SER A 241 6.19 -16.29 -18.51
N VAL A 242 5.70 -16.22 -19.73
CA VAL A 242 5.94 -15.11 -20.66
C VAL A 242 4.60 -14.60 -21.10
N LEU A 243 4.34 -13.34 -20.82
CA LEU A 243 3.10 -12.66 -21.17
C LEU A 243 3.33 -11.74 -22.35
N ASP A 244 2.42 -11.77 -23.30
CA ASP A 244 2.45 -10.91 -24.49
C ASP A 244 1.62 -9.66 -24.19
N ASP A 245 2.23 -8.48 -24.23
CA ASP A 245 1.56 -7.20 -23.96
C ASP A 245 0.87 -6.61 -25.22
N GLY A 246 0.72 -7.43 -26.22
CA GLY A 246 -0.11 -7.14 -27.40
C GLY A 246 0.47 -6.18 -28.44
N THR A 247 1.70 -5.64 -28.25
CA THR A 247 2.29 -4.71 -29.22
C THR A 247 3.74 -5.06 -29.59
N THR A 248 4.70 -4.60 -28.81
CA THR A 248 6.14 -4.73 -29.13
C THR A 248 6.96 -5.19 -27.94
N SER A 249 6.32 -5.43 -26.81
CA SER A 249 6.97 -5.86 -25.56
C SER A 249 6.41 -7.19 -25.09
N ARG A 250 7.25 -7.94 -24.41
CA ARG A 250 6.89 -9.14 -23.67
C ARG A 250 7.34 -8.99 -22.25
N SER A 251 6.51 -9.43 -21.32
CA SER A 251 6.86 -9.47 -19.91
C SER A 251 7.26 -10.89 -19.53
N PHE A 252 8.51 -11.03 -19.12
CA PHE A 252 9.04 -12.27 -18.54
C PHE A 252 8.75 -12.25 -17.05
N VAL A 253 8.02 -13.23 -16.56
CA VAL A 253 7.69 -13.39 -15.14
C VAL A 253 8.32 -14.68 -14.64
N ALA A 254 9.10 -14.59 -13.55
CA ALA A 254 9.67 -15.73 -12.87
C ALA A 254 9.27 -15.72 -11.39
N ARG A 255 8.77 -16.82 -10.89
CA ARG A 255 8.41 -17.02 -9.48
C ARG A 255 9.35 -18.02 -8.83
N LYS A 256 9.89 -17.64 -7.67
CA LYS A 256 10.71 -18.52 -6.88
C LYS A 256 9.82 -19.57 -6.20
N ASP A 257 10.12 -20.84 -6.40
CA ASP A 257 9.36 -21.90 -5.76
C ASP A 257 9.50 -21.81 -4.23
N VAL A 258 8.47 -22.21 -3.53
CA VAL A 258 8.49 -22.32 -2.07
C VAL A 258 9.16 -23.66 -1.73
N ALA A 259 10.29 -23.59 -1.04
CA ALA A 259 11.04 -24.78 -0.62
C ALA A 259 10.29 -25.58 0.46
#